data_b6643b22455d0849ef9716cd953a32f4
#
_entry.id   b6643b22455d0849ef9716cd953a32f4
#
_cell.length_a   1.000
_cell.length_b   1.000
_cell.length_c   1.000
_cell.angle_alpha   90.00
_cell.angle_beta   90.00
_cell.angle_gamma   90.00
#
_symmetry.space_group_name_H-M   'P 1'
#
loop_
_entity.id
_entity.type
_entity.pdbx_description
1 polymer ?
#
loop_
_entity_poly.entity_id
_entity_poly.type
_entity_poly.pdbx_seq_one_letter_code
_entity_poly.pdbx_strand_id
1 'polypeptide(L)'
;MKKILSAFAVLVALTACNSNEPKSDNVMTNNESQAIIENIMTRTSIRQYTDQTVSADTIETLLRAGMAAPTAVNAQPWHFVAVNDKAKLQELAAANPRAKMLETAPLAIVVCGDLKKAMEGPGRAFWIQDCSAATENILLAAHALGLGAVWTALYPMDERITPVREALKLPDTLIPLCTVVIGYPAEQPDPKDKWKPENVSYNEFGGKAE
;
A
#
# COMPACT_ATOMS: atom_id res chain seq x y z
N MET A 1 36.76 7.80 -81.16
CA MET A 1 36.79 8.35 -79.81
C MET A 1 35.39 8.03 -79.21
N LYS A 2 35.28 6.89 -78.52
CA LYS A 2 33.99 6.45 -77.86
C LYS A 2 34.11 6.68 -76.36
N LYS A 3 33.23 7.53 -75.84
CA LYS A 3 33.11 7.80 -74.40
C LYS A 3 32.21 6.72 -73.77
N ILE A 4 32.78 5.98 -72.85
CA ILE A 4 32.04 4.96 -72.02
C ILE A 4 31.55 5.72 -70.78
N LEU A 5 30.21 5.81 -70.61
CA LEU A 5 29.58 6.25 -69.39
C LEU A 5 29.40 5.06 -68.47
N SER A 6 30.04 5.10 -67.32
CA SER A 6 29.89 4.09 -66.28
C SER A 6 28.77 4.58 -65.32
N ALA A 7 27.67 3.81 -65.29
CA ALA A 7 26.58 4.05 -64.36
C ALA A 7 26.86 3.31 -63.04
N PHE A 8 27.04 4.05 -61.94
CA PHE A 8 27.11 3.53 -60.57
C PHE A 8 25.69 3.35 -60.03
N ALA A 9 25.29 2.10 -59.92
CA ALA A 9 24.06 1.76 -59.18
C ALA A 9 24.37 1.74 -57.70
N VAL A 10 23.78 2.67 -56.92
CA VAL A 10 23.84 2.67 -55.46
C VAL A 10 22.72 1.78 -54.97
N LEU A 11 23.10 0.61 -54.44
CA LEU A 11 22.19 -0.32 -53.77
C LEU A 11 21.99 0.15 -52.33
N VAL A 12 20.83 0.77 -52.03
CA VAL A 12 20.45 1.12 -50.67
C VAL A 12 19.84 -0.11 -50.02
N ALA A 13 20.62 -0.78 -49.14
CA ALA A 13 20.12 -1.84 -48.29
C ALA A 13 19.31 -1.23 -47.14
N LEU A 14 17.99 -1.36 -47.21
CA LEU A 14 17.08 -1.11 -46.11
C LEU A 14 17.24 -2.24 -45.08
N THR A 15 18.07 -2.03 -44.09
CA THR A 15 18.05 -2.87 -42.86
C THR A 15 16.83 -2.49 -42.04
N ALA A 16 15.76 -3.30 -42.16
CA ALA A 16 14.65 -3.27 -41.21
C ALA A 16 15.17 -3.78 -39.87
N CYS A 17 15.38 -2.89 -38.91
CA CYS A 17 15.59 -3.25 -37.53
C CYS A 17 14.28 -3.85 -37.01
N ASN A 18 14.22 -5.16 -36.97
CA ASN A 18 13.17 -5.92 -36.30
C ASN A 18 13.53 -5.91 -34.80
N SER A 19 13.05 -4.92 -34.05
CA SER A 19 13.18 -4.84 -32.59
C SER A 19 12.19 -5.79 -31.94
N ASN A 20 12.37 -7.08 -32.12
CA ASN A 20 11.88 -8.09 -31.18
C ASN A 20 12.90 -8.18 -30.04
N GLU A 21 12.92 -7.19 -29.15
CA GLU A 21 13.48 -7.43 -27.82
C GLU A 21 12.64 -8.50 -27.15
N PRO A 22 13.22 -9.61 -26.70
CA PRO A 22 12.49 -10.56 -25.89
C PRO A 22 12.01 -9.79 -24.65
N LYS A 23 10.69 -9.76 -24.38
CA LYS A 23 10.18 -9.36 -23.07
C LYS A 23 10.96 -10.23 -22.10
N SER A 24 11.83 -9.60 -21.29
CA SER A 24 12.55 -10.31 -20.24
C SER A 24 11.46 -10.94 -19.36
N ASP A 25 11.45 -12.25 -19.30
CA ASP A 25 10.66 -12.96 -18.31
C ASP A 25 11.17 -12.45 -16.96
N ASN A 26 10.38 -11.58 -16.31
CA ASN A 26 10.67 -10.99 -15.01
C ASN A 26 10.50 -12.09 -13.94
N VAL A 27 11.28 -13.16 -14.05
CA VAL A 27 11.40 -14.18 -13.02
C VAL A 27 12.31 -13.59 -11.95
N MET A 28 11.73 -13.27 -10.80
CA MET A 28 12.47 -12.78 -9.63
C MET A 28 13.56 -13.80 -9.26
N THR A 29 14.73 -13.30 -8.88
CA THR A 29 15.79 -14.14 -8.34
C THR A 29 15.34 -14.75 -7.01
N ASN A 30 15.93 -15.88 -6.61
CA ASN A 30 15.65 -16.51 -5.31
C ASN A 30 15.86 -15.51 -4.14
N ASN A 31 16.84 -14.63 -4.24
CA ASN A 31 17.14 -13.62 -3.23
C ASN A 31 16.03 -12.56 -3.14
N GLU A 32 15.50 -12.09 -4.26
CA GLU A 32 14.40 -11.12 -4.29
C GLU A 32 13.11 -11.72 -3.74
N SER A 33 12.79 -12.95 -4.11
CA SER A 33 11.65 -13.68 -3.58
C SER A 33 11.74 -13.86 -2.06
N GLN A 34 12.92 -14.24 -1.57
CA GLN A 34 13.16 -14.40 -0.13
C GLN A 34 13.02 -13.08 0.62
N ALA A 35 13.53 -11.98 0.09
CA ALA A 35 13.41 -10.65 0.71
C ALA A 35 11.96 -10.20 0.85
N ILE A 36 11.10 -10.49 -0.14
CA ILE A 36 9.65 -10.17 -0.06
C ILE A 36 8.98 -10.97 1.05
N ILE A 37 9.25 -12.28 1.12
CA ILE A 37 8.67 -13.15 2.17
C ILE A 37 9.15 -12.70 3.56
N GLU A 38 10.44 -12.40 3.70
CA GLU A 38 11.02 -11.91 4.95
C GLU A 38 10.37 -10.59 5.38
N ASN A 39 10.15 -9.64 4.46
CA ASN A 39 9.45 -8.39 4.73
C ASN A 39 8.04 -8.63 5.30
N ILE A 40 7.31 -9.60 4.77
CA ILE A 40 5.98 -9.98 5.27
C ILE A 40 6.07 -10.60 6.66
N MET A 41 7.01 -11.51 6.88
CA MET A 41 7.13 -12.29 8.11
C MET A 41 7.67 -11.47 9.28
N THR A 42 8.51 -10.45 9.01
CA THR A 42 9.18 -9.64 10.03
C THR A 42 8.45 -8.34 10.37
N ARG A 43 7.51 -7.90 9.53
CA ARG A 43 6.74 -6.69 9.83
C ARG A 43 6.02 -6.79 11.18
N THR A 44 6.27 -5.81 12.03
CA THR A 44 5.60 -5.63 13.33
C THR A 44 4.91 -4.28 13.44
N SER A 45 4.02 -4.12 14.41
CA SER A 45 3.38 -2.84 14.71
C SER A 45 4.30 -1.99 15.59
N ILE A 46 4.72 -0.84 15.07
CA ILE A 46 5.57 0.14 15.74
C ILE A 46 4.71 1.30 16.24
N ARG A 47 4.93 1.72 17.46
CA ARG A 47 4.15 2.79 18.12
C ARG A 47 5.02 3.89 18.74
N GLN A 48 6.34 3.74 18.69
CA GLN A 48 7.30 4.76 19.13
C GLN A 48 8.14 5.19 17.93
N TYR A 49 8.19 6.50 17.69
CA TYR A 49 8.84 7.08 16.51
C TYR A 49 9.86 8.13 16.94
N THR A 50 10.87 8.31 16.08
CA THR A 50 11.79 9.45 16.18
C THR A 50 11.08 10.72 15.66
N ASP A 51 11.70 11.86 15.83
CA ASP A 51 11.25 13.16 15.32
C ASP A 51 11.59 13.38 13.83
N GLN A 52 12.23 12.41 13.18
CA GLN A 52 12.59 12.47 11.77
C GLN A 52 11.36 12.54 10.89
N THR A 53 11.30 13.54 10.01
CA THR A 53 10.20 13.73 9.06
C THR A 53 10.26 12.72 7.93
N VAL A 54 9.08 12.30 7.43
CA VAL A 54 8.95 11.45 6.24
C VAL A 54 8.88 12.35 5.00
N SER A 55 9.72 12.07 4.00
CA SER A 55 9.79 12.88 2.77
C SER A 55 8.51 12.76 1.92
N ALA A 56 8.24 13.76 1.09
CA ALA A 56 7.09 13.73 0.17
C ALA A 56 7.16 12.54 -0.80
N ASP A 57 8.35 12.21 -1.32
CA ASP A 57 8.56 11.08 -2.24
C ASP A 57 8.27 9.74 -1.55
N THR A 58 8.65 9.62 -0.26
CA THR A 58 8.32 8.44 0.54
C THR A 58 6.83 8.33 0.76
N ILE A 59 6.14 9.44 1.09
CA ILE A 59 4.67 9.47 1.24
C ILE A 59 4.00 9.04 -0.06
N GLU A 60 4.44 9.58 -1.21
CA GLU A 60 3.90 9.17 -2.51
C GLU A 60 4.10 7.68 -2.78
N THR A 61 5.28 7.14 -2.46
CA THR A 61 5.57 5.69 -2.60
C THR A 61 4.61 4.84 -1.77
N LEU A 62 4.34 5.22 -0.52
CA LEU A 62 3.38 4.54 0.35
C LEU A 62 1.95 4.58 -0.22
N LEU A 63 1.52 5.74 -0.74
CA LEU A 63 0.19 5.89 -1.35
C LEU A 63 0.05 5.05 -2.62
N ARG A 64 1.09 5.02 -3.48
CA ARG A 64 1.13 4.16 -4.67
C ARG A 64 1.07 2.68 -4.32
N ALA A 65 1.78 2.25 -3.27
CA ALA A 65 1.70 0.87 -2.77
C ALA A 65 0.27 0.53 -2.33
N GLY A 66 -0.39 1.42 -1.59
CA GLY A 66 -1.80 1.25 -1.22
C GLY A 66 -2.70 1.13 -2.45
N MET A 67 -2.53 1.99 -3.44
CA MET A 67 -3.33 1.98 -4.69
C MET A 67 -3.04 0.77 -5.59
N ALA A 68 -1.96 0.03 -5.37
CA ALA A 68 -1.65 -1.20 -6.10
C ALA A 68 -2.44 -2.42 -5.58
N ALA A 69 -3.20 -2.29 -4.50
CA ALA A 69 -4.01 -3.39 -3.98
C ALA A 69 -5.12 -3.81 -4.96
N PRO A 70 -5.52 -5.09 -4.96
CA PRO A 70 -6.68 -5.53 -5.72
C PRO A 70 -7.97 -4.98 -5.09
N THR A 71 -9.01 -4.82 -5.91
CA THR A 71 -10.35 -4.46 -5.45
C THR A 71 -11.43 -5.26 -6.17
N ALA A 72 -12.57 -5.41 -5.51
CA ALA A 72 -13.73 -6.02 -6.15
C ALA A 72 -14.06 -5.28 -7.45
N VAL A 73 -14.15 -6.00 -8.56
CA VAL A 73 -14.41 -5.50 -9.94
C VAL A 73 -13.53 -4.30 -10.35
N ASN A 74 -12.37 -4.14 -9.76
CA ASN A 74 -11.47 -3.00 -9.94
C ASN A 74 -12.14 -1.64 -9.65
N ALA A 75 -13.05 -1.60 -8.67
CA ALA A 75 -13.81 -0.40 -8.32
C ALA A 75 -12.94 0.70 -7.66
N GLN A 76 -11.83 0.33 -7.03
CA GLN A 76 -10.88 1.24 -6.36
C GLN A 76 -11.60 2.22 -5.40
N PRO A 77 -12.42 1.70 -4.47
CA PRO A 77 -13.28 2.53 -3.62
C PRO A 77 -12.54 3.09 -2.42
N TRP A 78 -11.32 3.52 -2.61
CA TRP A 78 -10.52 4.13 -1.58
C TRP A 78 -10.30 5.62 -1.81
N HIS A 79 -10.09 6.31 -0.71
CA HIS A 79 -9.53 7.65 -0.65
C HIS A 79 -8.53 7.71 0.52
N PHE A 80 -7.36 8.26 0.28
CA PHE A 80 -6.31 8.38 1.30
C PHE A 80 -6.15 9.84 1.70
N VAL A 81 -6.08 10.11 3.01
CA VAL A 81 -5.71 11.43 3.53
C VAL A 81 -4.38 11.30 4.25
N ALA A 82 -3.31 11.77 3.61
CA ALA A 82 -1.99 11.85 4.23
C ALA A 82 -1.90 13.13 5.07
N VAL A 83 -1.52 12.98 6.34
CA VAL A 83 -1.40 14.06 7.32
C VAL A 83 0.01 14.06 7.87
N ASN A 84 0.77 15.11 7.58
CA ASN A 84 2.13 15.37 8.08
C ASN A 84 2.25 16.74 8.76
N ASP A 85 1.15 17.47 8.88
CA ASP A 85 1.07 18.68 9.68
C ASP A 85 0.91 18.34 11.16
N LYS A 86 1.79 18.88 12.00
CA LYS A 86 1.85 18.56 13.42
C LYS A 86 0.57 18.91 14.18
N ALA A 87 -0.03 20.06 13.87
CA ALA A 87 -1.25 20.48 14.53
C ALA A 87 -2.42 19.55 14.16
N LYS A 88 -2.48 19.13 12.89
CA LYS A 88 -3.49 18.20 12.42
C LYS A 88 -3.30 16.78 12.99
N LEU A 89 -2.06 16.31 13.16
CA LEU A 89 -1.77 15.04 13.84
C LEU A 89 -2.23 15.07 15.30
N GLN A 90 -2.07 16.21 16.01
CA GLN A 90 -2.58 16.37 17.37
C GLN A 90 -4.12 16.39 17.43
N GLU A 91 -4.79 17.03 16.46
CA GLU A 91 -6.25 16.94 16.34
C GLU A 91 -6.73 15.51 16.16
N LEU A 92 -6.03 14.72 15.31
CA LEU A 92 -6.33 13.31 15.11
C LEU A 92 -6.05 12.45 16.37
N ALA A 93 -5.01 12.76 17.13
CA ALA A 93 -4.72 12.12 18.41
C ALA A 93 -5.84 12.36 19.43
N ALA A 94 -6.32 13.60 19.52
CA ALA A 94 -7.45 13.97 20.37
C ALA A 94 -8.76 13.29 19.92
N ALA A 95 -8.98 13.17 18.60
CA ALA A 95 -10.13 12.49 18.00
C ALA A 95 -10.11 10.97 18.25
N ASN A 96 -8.95 10.35 18.44
CA ASN A 96 -8.81 8.93 18.70
C ASN A 96 -7.84 8.65 19.87
N PRO A 97 -8.32 8.68 21.13
CA PRO A 97 -7.46 8.48 22.31
C PRO A 97 -6.73 7.12 22.37
N ARG A 98 -7.11 6.15 21.53
CA ARG A 98 -6.42 4.86 21.40
C ARG A 98 -5.23 4.91 20.45
N ALA A 99 -5.06 6.02 19.72
CA ALA A 99 -3.95 6.27 18.80
C ALA A 99 -3.00 7.35 19.34
N LYS A 100 -2.64 7.29 20.63
CA LYS A 100 -1.74 8.27 21.30
C LYS A 100 -0.41 8.46 20.58
N MET A 101 0.08 7.46 19.84
CA MET A 101 1.29 7.56 19.04
C MET A 101 1.21 8.66 17.95
N LEU A 102 0.02 9.15 17.60
CA LEU A 102 -0.16 10.31 16.72
C LEU A 102 0.42 11.61 17.28
N GLU A 103 0.55 11.72 18.61
CA GLU A 103 1.12 12.91 19.26
C GLU A 103 2.60 13.12 18.89
N THR A 104 3.31 12.03 18.59
CA THR A 104 4.74 12.02 18.29
C THR A 104 5.09 11.58 16.87
N ALA A 105 4.15 10.92 16.17
CA ALA A 105 4.38 10.44 14.82
C ALA A 105 4.53 11.59 13.81
N PRO A 106 5.43 11.48 12.82
CA PRO A 106 5.61 12.49 11.77
C PRO A 106 4.59 12.35 10.63
N LEU A 107 3.87 11.24 10.53
CA LEU A 107 2.94 10.97 9.44
C LEU A 107 1.78 10.08 9.90
N ALA A 108 0.59 10.37 9.40
CA ALA A 108 -0.55 9.47 9.42
C ALA A 108 -1.17 9.38 8.02
N ILE A 109 -1.64 8.20 7.63
CA ILE A 109 -2.47 8.01 6.44
C ILE A 109 -3.82 7.49 6.91
N VAL A 110 -4.87 8.29 6.75
CA VAL A 110 -6.25 7.85 7.00
C VAL A 110 -6.79 7.22 5.73
N VAL A 111 -7.10 5.92 5.80
CA VAL A 111 -7.66 5.15 4.70
C VAL A 111 -9.16 5.18 4.81
N CYS A 112 -9.83 5.71 3.79
CA CYS A 112 -11.28 5.86 3.74
C CYS A 112 -11.87 5.04 2.59
N GLY A 113 -13.04 4.45 2.81
CA GLY A 113 -13.88 3.95 1.74
C GLY A 113 -14.68 5.07 1.11
N ASP A 114 -14.62 5.21 -0.22
CA ASP A 114 -15.47 6.10 -1.01
C ASP A 114 -16.73 5.36 -1.46
N LEU A 115 -17.82 5.61 -0.75
CA LEU A 115 -19.09 4.92 -1.01
C LEU A 115 -19.72 5.25 -2.37
N LYS A 116 -19.22 6.29 -3.07
CA LYS A 116 -19.64 6.58 -4.45
C LYS A 116 -18.98 5.67 -5.47
N LYS A 117 -17.79 5.13 -5.14
CA LYS A 117 -17.04 4.19 -5.98
C LYS A 117 -17.27 2.74 -5.59
N ALA A 118 -17.73 2.49 -4.35
CA ALA A 118 -18.03 1.15 -3.88
C ALA A 118 -19.10 0.49 -4.76
N MET A 119 -19.03 -0.84 -4.87
CA MET A 119 -20.08 -1.59 -5.55
C MET A 119 -21.47 -1.26 -4.99
N GLU A 120 -22.48 -1.39 -5.81
CA GLU A 120 -23.88 -1.28 -5.38
C GLU A 120 -24.42 -2.64 -4.85
N GLY A 121 -25.55 -2.58 -4.17
CA GLY A 121 -26.28 -3.75 -3.69
C GLY A 121 -25.49 -4.58 -2.66
N PRO A 122 -25.59 -5.91 -2.70
CA PRO A 122 -24.95 -6.80 -1.71
C PRO A 122 -23.42 -6.70 -1.68
N GLY A 123 -22.78 -6.30 -2.79
CA GLY A 123 -21.33 -6.13 -2.90
C GLY A 123 -20.80 -4.84 -2.29
N ARG A 124 -21.70 -3.95 -1.81
CA ARG A 124 -21.28 -2.66 -1.26
C ARG A 124 -20.26 -2.78 -0.14
N ALA A 125 -20.38 -3.77 0.72
CA ALA A 125 -19.49 -3.99 1.87
C ALA A 125 -18.05 -4.39 1.47
N PHE A 126 -17.79 -4.74 0.22
CA PHE A 126 -16.42 -5.10 -0.23
C PHE A 126 -15.42 -3.95 -0.13
N TRP A 127 -15.90 -2.67 -0.07
CA TRP A 127 -15.01 -1.56 0.18
C TRP A 127 -14.14 -1.74 1.44
N ILE A 128 -14.64 -2.47 2.45
CA ILE A 128 -13.91 -2.75 3.68
C ILE A 128 -12.71 -3.65 3.38
N GLN A 129 -12.91 -4.69 2.57
CA GLN A 129 -11.85 -5.62 2.16
C GLN A 129 -10.85 -4.92 1.24
N ASP A 130 -11.34 -4.14 0.27
CA ASP A 130 -10.53 -3.37 -0.68
C ASP A 130 -9.60 -2.38 0.06
N CYS A 131 -10.17 -1.58 0.98
CA CYS A 131 -9.39 -0.65 1.78
C CYS A 131 -8.46 -1.36 2.78
N SER A 132 -8.82 -2.56 3.27
CA SER A 132 -7.96 -3.37 4.12
C SER A 132 -6.75 -3.90 3.36
N ALA A 133 -6.94 -4.37 2.12
CA ALA A 133 -5.84 -4.78 1.25
C ALA A 133 -4.88 -3.62 0.96
N ALA A 134 -5.43 -2.43 0.65
CA ALA A 134 -4.63 -1.22 0.46
C ALA A 134 -3.85 -0.83 1.73
N THR A 135 -4.47 -0.98 2.90
CA THR A 135 -3.81 -0.70 4.19
C THR A 135 -2.64 -1.63 4.43
N GLU A 136 -2.79 -2.95 4.17
CA GLU A 136 -1.70 -3.90 4.36
C GLU A 136 -0.55 -3.61 3.39
N ASN A 137 -0.82 -3.25 2.13
CA ASN A 137 0.22 -2.82 1.20
C ASN A 137 1.01 -1.61 1.73
N ILE A 138 0.34 -0.62 2.33
CA ILE A 138 1.01 0.53 2.96
C ILE A 138 1.91 0.07 4.12
N LEU A 139 1.44 -0.84 4.97
CA LEU A 139 2.21 -1.36 6.11
C LEU A 139 3.46 -2.12 5.65
N LEU A 140 3.34 -2.95 4.62
CA LEU A 140 4.45 -3.70 4.04
C LEU A 140 5.46 -2.78 3.35
N ALA A 141 4.97 -1.78 2.60
CA ALA A 141 5.83 -0.79 1.97
C ALA A 141 6.58 0.07 3.00
N ALA A 142 5.90 0.48 4.08
CA ALA A 142 6.55 1.22 5.18
C ALA A 142 7.69 0.39 5.78
N HIS A 143 7.46 -0.90 6.06
CA HIS A 143 8.49 -1.80 6.60
C HIS A 143 9.66 -1.97 5.65
N ALA A 144 9.40 -2.19 4.36
CA ALA A 144 10.44 -2.31 3.33
C ALA A 144 11.31 -1.04 3.19
N LEU A 145 10.73 0.13 3.49
CA LEU A 145 11.42 1.43 3.46
C LEU A 145 12.12 1.77 4.80
N GLY A 146 12.18 0.83 5.76
CA GLY A 146 12.77 1.05 7.07
C GLY A 146 11.91 1.93 8.00
N LEU A 147 10.65 2.16 7.66
CA LEU A 147 9.70 2.87 8.51
C LEU A 147 8.97 1.90 9.44
N GLY A 148 8.58 2.39 10.60
CA GLY A 148 7.65 1.74 11.49
C GLY A 148 6.22 2.20 11.21
N ALA A 149 5.25 1.28 11.28
CA ALA A 149 3.86 1.62 11.10
C ALA A 149 2.93 0.79 12.01
N VAL A 150 1.75 1.34 12.28
CA VAL A 150 0.68 0.62 12.99
C VAL A 150 -0.69 0.96 12.43
N TRP A 151 -1.53 -0.05 12.28
CA TRP A 151 -2.95 0.07 11.96
C TRP A 151 -3.75 0.41 13.21
N THR A 152 -4.45 1.53 13.23
CA THR A 152 -5.43 1.89 14.27
C THR A 152 -6.83 1.89 13.67
N ALA A 153 -7.66 0.94 14.09
CA ALA A 153 -9.00 0.75 13.53
C ALA A 153 -9.96 1.88 13.95
N LEU A 154 -10.77 2.33 12.99
CA LEU A 154 -11.87 3.28 13.20
C LEU A 154 -13.21 2.58 12.95
N TYR A 155 -13.45 2.11 11.72
CA TYR A 155 -14.67 1.38 11.34
C TYR A 155 -14.72 0.01 12.06
N PRO A 156 -15.90 -0.46 12.51
CA PRO A 156 -17.24 0.13 12.36
C PRO A 156 -17.71 0.98 13.55
N MET A 157 -16.84 1.60 14.32
CA MET A 157 -17.16 2.27 15.57
C MET A 157 -17.42 3.76 15.34
N ASP A 158 -18.69 4.17 15.37
CA ASP A 158 -19.10 5.56 15.12
C ASP A 158 -18.43 6.57 16.06
N GLU A 159 -18.18 6.19 17.32
CA GLU A 159 -17.46 6.99 18.30
C GLU A 159 -15.99 7.26 17.93
N ARG A 160 -15.42 6.50 16.97
CA ARG A 160 -14.08 6.72 16.42
C ARG A 160 -14.12 7.38 15.04
N ILE A 161 -15.14 7.04 14.24
CA ILE A 161 -15.32 7.55 12.88
C ILE A 161 -15.65 9.03 12.91
N THR A 162 -16.66 9.42 13.72
CA THR A 162 -17.20 10.80 13.73
C THR A 162 -16.14 11.84 14.05
N PRO A 163 -15.36 11.74 15.16
CA PRO A 163 -14.34 12.75 15.45
C PRO A 163 -13.25 12.87 14.39
N VAL A 164 -12.84 11.75 13.77
CA VAL A 164 -11.83 11.76 12.69
C VAL A 164 -12.41 12.41 11.42
N ARG A 165 -13.67 12.14 11.08
CA ARG A 165 -14.34 12.81 9.96
C ARG A 165 -14.42 14.33 10.15
N GLU A 166 -14.77 14.78 11.34
CA GLU A 166 -14.83 16.19 11.69
C GLU A 166 -13.47 16.86 11.60
N ALA A 167 -12.42 16.25 12.22
CA ALA A 167 -11.06 16.75 12.20
C ALA A 167 -10.50 16.91 10.78
N LEU A 168 -10.84 15.99 9.87
CA LEU A 168 -10.40 15.99 8.48
C LEU A 168 -11.41 16.64 7.51
N LYS A 169 -12.56 17.08 7.98
CA LYS A 169 -13.65 17.66 7.17
C LYS A 169 -14.06 16.73 6.01
N LEU A 170 -14.16 15.43 6.30
CA LEU A 170 -14.52 14.45 5.28
C LEU A 170 -16.01 14.57 4.91
N PRO A 171 -16.36 14.46 3.62
CA PRO A 171 -17.76 14.41 3.19
C PRO A 171 -18.40 13.09 3.66
N ASP A 172 -19.73 13.06 3.72
CA ASP A 172 -20.50 11.89 4.20
C ASP A 172 -20.26 10.61 3.40
N THR A 173 -19.80 10.74 2.17
CA THR A 173 -19.49 9.61 1.28
C THR A 173 -18.17 8.94 1.56
N LEU A 174 -17.28 9.58 2.34
CA LEU A 174 -16.01 9.01 2.76
C LEU A 174 -16.11 8.48 4.19
N ILE A 175 -15.96 7.17 4.33
CA ILE A 175 -15.99 6.49 5.63
C ILE A 175 -14.56 6.07 6.02
N PRO A 176 -13.96 6.67 7.06
CA PRO A 176 -12.63 6.27 7.50
C PRO A 176 -12.64 4.85 8.06
N LEU A 177 -11.87 3.97 7.42
CA LEU A 177 -11.66 2.58 7.85
C LEU A 177 -10.68 2.51 9.01
N CYS A 178 -9.55 3.19 8.84
CA CYS A 178 -8.46 3.16 9.81
C CYS A 178 -7.53 4.36 9.64
N THR A 179 -6.66 4.56 10.63
CA THR A 179 -5.49 5.43 10.52
C THR A 179 -4.23 4.56 10.59
N VAL A 180 -3.38 4.64 9.59
CA VAL A 180 -2.02 4.09 9.60
C VAL A 180 -1.11 5.18 10.13
N VAL A 181 -0.52 4.96 11.31
CA VAL A 181 0.44 5.89 11.93
C VAL A 181 1.83 5.44 11.56
N ILE A 182 2.67 6.33 11.03
CA ILE A 182 3.92 6.02 10.36
C ILE A 182 5.03 6.96 10.82
N GLY A 183 6.25 6.44 10.95
CA GLY A 183 7.45 7.22 11.23
C GLY A 183 8.70 6.35 11.28
N TYR A 184 9.86 6.94 11.46
CA TYR A 184 11.08 6.17 11.71
C TYR A 184 11.02 5.55 13.11
N PRO A 185 11.24 4.22 13.25
CA PRO A 185 11.02 3.52 14.50
C PRO A 185 12.02 3.95 15.58
N ALA A 186 11.52 4.20 16.80
CA ALA A 186 12.32 4.37 18.02
C ALA A 186 12.28 3.12 18.91
N GLU A 187 11.70 2.02 18.44
CA GLU A 187 11.62 0.72 19.08
C GLU A 187 11.84 -0.39 18.05
N GLN A 188 12.30 -1.56 18.50
CA GLN A 188 12.49 -2.74 17.65
C GLN A 188 11.91 -3.97 18.36
N PRO A 189 10.59 -4.15 18.37
CA PRO A 189 9.98 -5.36 18.91
C PRO A 189 10.27 -6.57 18.00
N ASP A 190 10.50 -7.72 18.62
CA ASP A 190 10.69 -8.97 17.88
C ASP A 190 9.47 -9.34 17.05
N PRO A 191 9.65 -9.90 15.84
CA PRO A 191 8.58 -10.49 15.06
C PRO A 191 7.90 -11.60 15.86
N LYS A 192 6.57 -11.71 15.73
CA LYS A 192 5.79 -12.73 16.40
C LYS A 192 5.53 -13.88 15.45
N ASP A 193 5.94 -15.08 15.81
CA ASP A 193 5.46 -16.29 15.17
C ASP A 193 3.95 -16.45 15.47
N LYS A 194 3.15 -16.42 14.41
CA LYS A 194 1.68 -16.55 14.47
C LYS A 194 1.20 -17.82 13.79
N TRP A 195 2.13 -18.68 13.36
CA TRP A 195 1.76 -19.95 12.73
C TRP A 195 1.00 -20.84 13.71
N LYS A 196 -0.17 -21.28 13.30
CA LYS A 196 -1.04 -22.17 14.04
C LYS A 196 -1.62 -23.21 13.09
N PRO A 197 -1.07 -24.41 13.06
CA PRO A 197 -1.53 -25.47 12.16
C PRO A 197 -3.00 -25.82 12.34
N GLU A 198 -3.55 -25.64 13.53
CA GLU A 198 -4.98 -25.84 13.83
C GLU A 198 -5.91 -24.87 13.06
N ASN A 199 -5.38 -23.77 12.52
CA ASN A 199 -6.14 -22.84 11.68
C ASN A 199 -6.09 -23.20 10.18
N VAL A 200 -5.48 -24.35 9.83
CA VAL A 200 -5.32 -24.79 8.45
C VAL A 200 -6.04 -26.11 8.23
N SER A 201 -6.82 -26.18 7.17
CA SER A 201 -7.45 -27.43 6.69
C SER A 201 -7.14 -27.58 5.21
N TYR A 202 -6.99 -28.81 4.75
CA TYR A 202 -6.70 -29.11 3.34
C TYR A 202 -7.93 -29.74 2.70
N ASN A 203 -8.28 -29.26 1.51
CA ASN A 203 -9.39 -29.69 0.66
C ASN A 203 -10.79 -29.45 1.26
N GLU A 204 -11.01 -29.80 2.54
CA GLU A 204 -12.27 -29.58 3.28
C GLU A 204 -11.98 -29.19 4.73
N PHE A 205 -12.97 -28.68 5.44
CA PHE A 205 -12.80 -28.32 6.85
C PHE A 205 -12.42 -29.54 7.68
N GLY A 206 -11.32 -29.44 8.43
CA GLY A 206 -10.74 -30.54 9.21
C GLY A 206 -9.88 -31.52 8.41
N GLY A 207 -9.77 -31.37 7.11
CA GLY A 207 -8.84 -32.16 6.27
C GLY A 207 -7.38 -31.89 6.63
N LYS A 208 -6.52 -32.92 6.48
CA LYS A 208 -5.07 -32.85 6.78
C LYS A 208 -4.26 -32.82 5.49
N ALA A 209 -3.04 -32.30 5.57
CA ALA A 209 -2.05 -32.48 4.48
C ALA A 209 -1.75 -33.98 4.32
N GLU A 210 -1.60 -34.40 3.04
CA GLU A 210 -1.08 -35.72 2.70
C GLU A 210 0.42 -35.81 2.97
#